data_dfd63b8f3f9c91afa2d70a0148470849
#
_entry.id   dfd63b8f3f9c91afa2d70a0148470849
#
_cell.length_a   1.000
_cell.length_b   1.000
_cell.length_c   1.000
_cell.angle_alpha   90.00
_cell.angle_beta   90.00
_cell.angle_gamma   90.00
#
_symmetry.space_group_name_H-M   'P 1'
#
loop_
_entity.id
_entity.type
_entity.pdbx_description
1 polymer ?
#
loop_
_entity_poly.entity_id
_entity_poly.type
_entity_poly.pdbx_seq_one_letter_code
_entity_poly.pdbx_strand_id
1 'polypeptide(L)'
;MYHTPTAFFIIGLLYIFLPVVIWLVLKHQTSKTIWLWCLGGGIFAVGMLLIAARAFVPSWMTYTVANTLAWVGMLMQATALRHALRKKWKVNWSVTIIVVWVMVFEYIRLVLGNAPLRFGWAVALYMGAFLCIAYYAREISIKYELGNARWLSLVYLLAGLILSVRMIRVSLGVADPDVIADGIDSTLTVIIGILISVVGSFTFLSIFLEFASKREIINAEKRVRQEEISRLGEQIAQLERQRTLGAMSYSFAHELSQPLTAILMDTQAIKTSLVAEPVRLQDITESIADVERSAHRTVQLVDRIRSFIRPTQGAYETVDMKVLVQDVQHLLSYEIEKKNVQFDWDFDSDECLVQGDKIQLSQIVLNVYRNAIQAMTDDQTCRISVSLSCENQRVVLRVHDNGAGVSESVRDKVGQPFLTTKSDGLGIGFSISKTIAEMHSGSLNITNAVGGGALVELNLPAIGR
;
A
#
# COMPACT_ATOMS: atom_id res chain seq x y z
N MET A 1 31.84 5.99 -52.85
CA MET A 1 30.84 7.06 -52.97
C MET A 1 29.75 6.78 -51.96
N TYR A 2 29.49 7.68 -51.03
CA TYR A 2 28.46 7.53 -50.00
C TYR A 2 27.11 7.81 -50.67
N HIS A 3 26.26 6.81 -50.75
CA HIS A 3 24.92 6.96 -51.36
C HIS A 3 23.94 7.43 -50.26
N THR A 4 23.69 8.76 -50.20
CA THR A 4 22.87 9.41 -49.18
C THR A 4 21.45 8.76 -48.99
N PRO A 5 20.75 8.33 -50.03
CA PRO A 5 19.50 7.56 -49.89
C PRO A 5 19.64 6.26 -49.08
N THR A 6 20.74 5.52 -49.29
CA THR A 6 21.04 4.29 -48.56
C THR A 6 21.17 4.54 -47.06
N ALA A 7 21.77 5.69 -46.70
CA ALA A 7 21.96 6.08 -45.31
C ALA A 7 20.61 6.43 -44.63
N PHE A 8 19.69 7.12 -45.31
CA PHE A 8 18.34 7.37 -44.81
C PHE A 8 17.54 6.07 -44.67
N PHE A 9 17.76 5.10 -45.55
CA PHE A 9 17.17 3.76 -45.43
C PHE A 9 17.69 3.05 -44.17
N ILE A 10 18.96 3.10 -43.88
CA ILE A 10 19.57 2.54 -42.66
C ILE A 10 18.99 3.21 -41.40
N ILE A 11 18.84 4.55 -41.38
CA ILE A 11 18.21 5.27 -40.28
C ILE A 11 16.76 4.75 -40.07
N GLY A 12 15.98 4.61 -41.15
CA GLY A 12 14.65 4.07 -41.07
C GLY A 12 14.59 2.67 -40.47
N LEU A 13 15.50 1.77 -40.89
CA LEU A 13 15.60 0.43 -40.32
C LEU A 13 15.97 0.44 -38.83
N LEU A 14 16.91 1.29 -38.42
CA LEU A 14 17.30 1.44 -37.01
C LEU A 14 16.09 1.89 -36.14
N TYR A 15 15.30 2.84 -36.65
CA TYR A 15 14.10 3.33 -35.98
C TYR A 15 12.92 2.36 -36.01
N ILE A 16 12.98 1.29 -36.76
CA ILE A 16 12.07 0.13 -36.63
C ILE A 16 12.62 -0.86 -35.59
N PHE A 17 13.88 -1.25 -35.76
CA PHE A 17 14.48 -2.32 -34.98
C PHE A 17 14.67 -1.95 -33.49
N LEU A 18 15.24 -0.76 -33.19
CA LEU A 18 15.54 -0.35 -31.82
C LEU A 18 14.29 -0.20 -30.94
N PRO A 19 13.18 0.42 -31.38
CA PRO A 19 11.92 0.43 -30.63
C PRO A 19 11.35 -0.96 -30.36
N VAL A 20 11.49 -1.89 -31.31
CA VAL A 20 11.06 -3.28 -31.08
C VAL A 20 11.89 -3.94 -30.00
N VAL A 21 13.22 -3.74 -29.99
CA VAL A 21 14.10 -4.23 -28.92
C VAL A 21 13.72 -3.60 -27.59
N ILE A 22 13.52 -2.29 -27.52
CA ILE A 22 13.06 -1.61 -26.30
C ILE A 22 11.75 -2.21 -25.79
N TRP A 23 10.79 -2.41 -26.68
CA TRP A 23 9.51 -3.00 -26.31
C TRP A 23 9.65 -4.43 -25.77
N LEU A 24 10.46 -5.28 -26.43
CA LEU A 24 10.73 -6.64 -25.99
C LEU A 24 11.39 -6.71 -24.61
N VAL A 25 12.37 -5.85 -24.35
CA VAL A 25 13.08 -5.79 -23.07
C VAL A 25 12.16 -5.28 -21.96
N LEU A 26 11.34 -4.28 -22.25
CA LEU A 26 10.47 -3.63 -21.26
C LEU A 26 9.02 -4.13 -21.27
N LYS A 27 8.71 -5.23 -21.98
CA LYS A 27 7.32 -5.75 -22.13
C LYS A 27 6.61 -6.04 -20.81
N HIS A 28 7.33 -6.44 -19.78
CA HIS A 28 6.79 -6.70 -18.44
C HIS A 28 6.51 -5.42 -17.63
N GLN A 29 6.99 -4.27 -18.12
CA GLN A 29 6.81 -2.95 -17.50
C GLN A 29 5.93 -2.04 -18.36
N THR A 30 4.92 -2.61 -19.04
CA THR A 30 4.07 -1.89 -20.00
C THR A 30 3.54 -0.58 -19.42
N SER A 31 4.19 0.52 -19.78
CA SER A 31 3.74 1.87 -19.46
C SER A 31 3.37 2.60 -20.76
N LYS A 32 2.38 3.49 -20.68
CA LYS A 32 2.01 4.37 -21.78
C LYS A 32 3.21 5.13 -22.35
N THR A 33 4.21 5.42 -21.52
CA THR A 33 5.46 6.09 -21.90
C THR A 33 6.29 5.26 -22.89
N ILE A 34 6.47 3.96 -22.61
CA ILE A 34 7.23 3.05 -23.48
C ILE A 34 6.50 2.90 -24.82
N TRP A 35 5.19 2.72 -24.77
CA TRP A 35 4.38 2.61 -25.98
C TRP A 35 4.46 3.86 -26.88
N LEU A 36 4.33 5.06 -26.29
CA LEU A 36 4.47 6.33 -27.01
C LEU A 36 5.86 6.51 -27.63
N TRP A 37 6.94 6.13 -26.94
CA TRP A 37 8.29 6.20 -27.47
C TRP A 37 8.48 5.26 -28.66
N CYS A 38 8.08 4.01 -28.53
CA CYS A 38 8.22 3.00 -29.58
C CYS A 38 7.38 3.32 -30.81
N LEU A 39 6.12 3.73 -30.62
CA LEU A 39 5.24 4.14 -31.72
C LEU A 39 5.78 5.39 -32.42
N GLY A 40 6.27 6.37 -31.67
CA GLY A 40 6.91 7.57 -32.22
C GLY A 40 8.12 7.22 -33.07
N GLY A 41 8.97 6.29 -32.62
CA GLY A 41 10.10 5.77 -33.40
C GLY A 41 9.65 5.09 -34.70
N GLY A 42 8.61 4.25 -34.64
CA GLY A 42 8.05 3.60 -35.85
C GLY A 42 7.50 4.59 -36.88
N ILE A 43 6.78 5.62 -36.42
CA ILE A 43 6.25 6.68 -37.30
C ILE A 43 7.41 7.48 -37.93
N PHE A 44 8.42 7.80 -37.16
CA PHE A 44 9.65 8.46 -37.66
C PHE A 44 10.34 7.60 -38.72
N ALA A 45 10.43 6.30 -38.52
CA ALA A 45 11.02 5.35 -39.45
C ALA A 45 10.32 5.38 -40.82
N VAL A 46 9.00 5.39 -40.83
CA VAL A 46 8.24 5.50 -42.11
C VAL A 46 8.57 6.79 -42.84
N GLY A 47 8.71 7.90 -42.11
CA GLY A 47 9.17 9.16 -42.71
C GLY A 47 10.56 9.05 -43.34
N MET A 48 11.53 8.43 -42.67
CA MET A 48 12.89 8.24 -43.19
C MET A 48 12.94 7.32 -44.42
N LEU A 49 12.15 6.24 -44.39
CA LEU A 49 12.04 5.34 -45.54
C LEU A 49 11.42 6.02 -46.78
N LEU A 50 10.43 6.91 -46.60
CA LEU A 50 9.85 7.71 -47.68
C LEU A 50 10.90 8.70 -48.27
N ILE A 51 11.73 9.31 -47.42
CA ILE A 51 12.84 10.14 -47.88
C ILE A 51 13.86 9.32 -48.72
N ALA A 52 14.20 8.13 -48.24
CA ALA A 52 15.10 7.22 -48.94
C ALA A 52 14.56 6.78 -50.32
N ALA A 53 13.25 6.59 -50.39
CA ALA A 53 12.54 6.14 -51.61
C ALA A 53 12.21 7.27 -52.58
N ARG A 54 12.80 8.47 -52.45
CA ARG A 54 12.48 9.67 -53.27
C ARG A 54 12.55 9.45 -54.76
N ALA A 55 13.43 8.56 -55.27
CA ALA A 55 13.54 8.25 -56.67
C ALA A 55 12.32 7.45 -57.22
N PHE A 56 11.55 6.78 -56.37
CA PHE A 56 10.50 5.85 -56.74
C PHE A 56 9.07 6.31 -56.35
N VAL A 57 8.99 7.39 -55.55
CA VAL A 57 7.73 7.84 -54.93
C VAL A 57 7.47 9.30 -55.29
N PRO A 58 6.20 9.71 -55.48
CA PRO A 58 5.84 11.10 -55.79
C PRO A 58 6.41 12.13 -54.82
N SER A 59 6.80 13.30 -55.36
CA SER A 59 7.46 14.35 -54.58
C SER A 59 6.68 14.84 -53.36
N TRP A 60 5.33 14.90 -53.42
CA TRP A 60 4.52 15.29 -52.28
C TRP A 60 4.59 14.27 -51.10
N MET A 61 4.75 12.99 -51.40
CA MET A 61 4.94 11.98 -50.34
C MET A 61 6.33 12.10 -49.70
N THR A 62 7.38 12.32 -50.47
CA THR A 62 8.74 12.35 -49.97
C THR A 62 9.14 13.67 -49.33
N TYR A 63 8.48 14.78 -49.68
CA TYR A 63 8.70 16.07 -49.02
C TYR A 63 7.72 16.32 -47.89
N THR A 64 6.42 16.27 -48.15
CA THR A 64 5.43 16.70 -47.18
C THR A 64 5.06 15.61 -46.20
N VAL A 65 4.64 14.44 -46.71
CA VAL A 65 4.21 13.33 -45.82
C VAL A 65 5.42 12.84 -44.99
N ALA A 66 6.58 12.63 -45.63
CA ALA A 66 7.75 12.13 -44.92
C ALA A 66 8.23 13.05 -43.80
N ASN A 67 8.35 14.35 -44.04
CA ASN A 67 8.73 15.29 -42.99
C ASN A 67 7.68 15.44 -41.89
N THR A 68 6.40 15.38 -42.26
CA THR A 68 5.30 15.40 -41.28
C THR A 68 5.35 14.20 -40.36
N LEU A 69 5.49 13.00 -40.91
CA LEU A 69 5.61 11.75 -40.14
C LEU A 69 6.84 11.77 -39.23
N ALA A 70 7.99 12.16 -39.77
CA ALA A 70 9.20 12.23 -38.96
C ALA A 70 9.07 13.21 -37.79
N TRP A 71 8.47 14.39 -38.02
CA TRP A 71 8.21 15.34 -36.95
C TRP A 71 7.18 14.85 -35.93
N VAL A 72 6.06 14.25 -36.37
CA VAL A 72 5.05 13.66 -35.49
C VAL A 72 5.68 12.55 -34.64
N GLY A 73 6.53 11.69 -35.23
CA GLY A 73 7.26 10.66 -34.49
C GLY A 73 8.09 11.23 -33.35
N MET A 74 8.84 12.31 -33.61
CA MET A 74 9.64 12.98 -32.57
C MET A 74 8.78 13.67 -31.49
N LEU A 75 7.66 14.29 -31.86
CA LEU A 75 6.73 14.85 -30.89
C LEU A 75 6.13 13.77 -29.98
N MET A 76 5.88 12.58 -30.53
CA MET A 76 5.42 11.45 -29.71
C MET A 76 6.51 11.00 -28.73
N GLN A 77 7.78 10.97 -29.14
CA GLN A 77 8.89 10.68 -28.23
C GLN A 77 9.03 11.76 -27.14
N ALA A 78 8.91 13.04 -27.47
CA ALA A 78 8.86 14.13 -26.50
C ALA A 78 7.68 13.97 -25.52
N THR A 79 6.50 13.56 -26.05
CA THR A 79 5.31 13.29 -25.26
C THR A 79 5.49 12.10 -24.32
N ALA A 80 6.24 11.07 -24.73
CA ALA A 80 6.60 9.94 -23.88
C ALA A 80 7.39 10.40 -22.64
N LEU A 81 8.42 11.22 -22.81
CA LEU A 81 9.21 11.76 -21.69
C LEU A 81 8.36 12.69 -20.79
N ARG A 82 7.50 13.52 -21.38
CA ARG A 82 6.57 14.34 -20.64
C ARG A 82 5.59 13.50 -19.81
N HIS A 83 5.09 12.40 -20.35
CA HIS A 83 4.22 11.47 -19.63
C HIS A 83 4.94 10.83 -18.45
N ALA A 84 6.24 10.50 -18.57
CA ALA A 84 7.07 10.03 -17.46
C ALA A 84 7.13 11.04 -16.31
N LEU A 85 7.09 12.34 -16.61
CA LEU A 85 7.03 13.44 -15.63
C LEU A 85 5.63 13.66 -15.04
N ARG A 86 4.60 12.89 -15.47
CA ARG A 86 3.18 13.06 -15.10
C ARG A 86 2.58 14.44 -15.44
N LYS A 87 3.12 15.11 -16.47
CA LYS A 87 2.60 16.41 -16.93
C LYS A 87 1.44 16.24 -17.93
N LYS A 88 0.32 16.94 -17.73
CA LYS A 88 -0.84 16.91 -18.63
C LYS A 88 -0.52 17.56 -19.99
N TRP A 89 -1.08 17.03 -21.08
CA TRP A 89 -0.98 17.57 -22.44
C TRP A 89 -2.33 18.14 -22.91
N LYS A 90 -2.30 19.29 -23.57
CA LYS A 90 -3.47 19.82 -24.27
C LYS A 90 -3.37 19.40 -25.75
N VAL A 91 -3.99 18.28 -26.10
CA VAL A 91 -3.92 17.65 -27.44
C VAL A 91 -4.36 18.59 -28.58
N ASN A 92 -5.34 19.44 -28.33
CA ASN A 92 -5.94 20.28 -29.36
C ASN A 92 -4.93 21.21 -30.08
N TRP A 93 -3.97 21.78 -29.35
CA TRP A 93 -2.95 22.65 -29.95
C TRP A 93 -1.98 21.91 -30.87
N SER A 94 -1.72 20.61 -30.60
CA SER A 94 -0.78 19.83 -31.41
C SER A 94 -1.32 19.58 -32.82
N VAL A 95 -2.62 19.29 -32.94
CA VAL A 95 -3.26 19.11 -34.24
C VAL A 95 -3.28 20.41 -35.05
N THR A 96 -3.63 21.52 -34.41
CA THR A 96 -3.62 22.84 -35.06
C THR A 96 -2.22 23.20 -35.60
N ILE A 97 -1.18 22.97 -34.79
CA ILE A 97 0.21 23.23 -35.23
C ILE A 97 0.58 22.35 -36.44
N ILE A 98 0.20 21.06 -36.45
CA ILE A 98 0.48 20.17 -37.59
C ILE A 98 -0.21 20.70 -38.85
N VAL A 99 -1.49 21.06 -38.77
CA VAL A 99 -2.25 21.55 -39.93
C VAL A 99 -1.64 22.84 -40.48
N VAL A 100 -1.38 23.82 -39.62
CA VAL A 100 -0.76 25.07 -40.02
C VAL A 100 0.61 24.83 -40.65
N TRP A 101 1.42 23.94 -40.07
CA TRP A 101 2.74 23.62 -40.61
C TRP A 101 2.65 23.02 -42.01
N VAL A 102 1.76 22.05 -42.24
CA VAL A 102 1.58 21.42 -43.55
C VAL A 102 1.15 22.46 -44.59
N MET A 103 0.19 23.34 -44.25
CA MET A 103 -0.28 24.41 -45.15
C MET A 103 0.87 25.35 -45.55
N VAL A 104 1.65 25.82 -44.61
CA VAL A 104 2.79 26.72 -44.88
C VAL A 104 3.88 26.02 -45.70
N PHE A 105 4.19 24.74 -45.35
CA PHE A 105 5.17 23.95 -46.05
C PHE A 105 4.79 23.73 -47.54
N GLU A 106 3.52 23.38 -47.79
CA GLU A 106 3.01 23.22 -49.16
C GLU A 106 2.94 24.53 -49.92
N TYR A 107 2.59 25.64 -49.26
CA TYR A 107 2.65 26.97 -49.88
C TYR A 107 4.06 27.32 -50.32
N ILE A 108 5.08 27.10 -49.46
CA ILE A 108 6.52 27.33 -49.82
C ILE A 108 6.94 26.41 -50.97
N ARG A 109 6.49 25.14 -50.99
CA ARG A 109 6.85 24.16 -51.98
C ARG A 109 6.22 24.45 -53.35
N LEU A 110 4.93 24.73 -53.40
CA LEU A 110 4.16 24.83 -54.64
C LEU A 110 4.15 26.25 -55.22
N VAL A 111 4.05 27.26 -54.35
CA VAL A 111 3.86 28.65 -54.81
C VAL A 111 5.18 29.42 -54.85
N LEU A 112 5.97 29.35 -53.80
CA LEU A 112 7.25 30.09 -53.75
C LEU A 112 8.41 29.38 -54.46
N GLY A 113 8.35 28.06 -54.58
CA GLY A 113 9.43 27.28 -55.21
C GLY A 113 10.80 27.41 -54.53
N ASN A 114 10.87 28.02 -53.35
CA ASN A 114 12.13 28.38 -52.68
C ASN A 114 12.62 27.20 -51.83
N ALA A 115 13.61 26.45 -52.35
CA ALA A 115 14.12 25.28 -51.68
C ALA A 115 14.87 25.58 -50.35
N PRO A 116 15.71 26.62 -50.22
CA PRO A 116 16.30 27.05 -48.96
C PRO A 116 15.30 27.38 -47.88
N LEU A 117 14.24 28.12 -48.23
CA LEU A 117 13.18 28.49 -47.27
C LEU A 117 12.40 27.25 -46.80
N ARG A 118 12.06 26.34 -47.72
CA ARG A 118 11.44 25.04 -47.40
C ARG A 118 12.26 24.22 -46.44
N PHE A 119 13.58 24.12 -46.69
CA PHE A 119 14.50 23.41 -45.81
C PHE A 119 14.56 24.05 -44.42
N GLY A 120 14.73 25.37 -44.36
CA GLY A 120 14.75 26.11 -43.08
C GLY A 120 13.48 25.91 -42.28
N TRP A 121 12.30 25.94 -42.95
CA TRP A 121 11.01 25.68 -42.30
C TRP A 121 10.90 24.28 -41.71
N ALA A 122 11.37 23.24 -42.41
CA ALA A 122 11.39 21.86 -41.90
C ALA A 122 12.35 21.72 -40.71
N VAL A 123 13.58 22.26 -40.82
CA VAL A 123 14.61 22.20 -39.77
C VAL A 123 14.15 22.92 -38.49
N ALA A 124 13.46 24.05 -38.60
CA ALA A 124 12.96 24.79 -37.42
C ALA A 124 12.05 23.93 -36.53
N LEU A 125 11.22 23.07 -37.12
CA LEU A 125 10.36 22.14 -36.36
C LEU A 125 11.12 20.98 -35.72
N TYR A 126 12.07 20.38 -36.44
CA TYR A 126 12.95 19.36 -35.87
C TYR A 126 13.70 19.91 -34.65
N MET A 127 14.19 21.15 -34.74
CA MET A 127 14.83 21.83 -33.62
C MET A 127 13.87 22.00 -32.44
N GLY A 128 12.64 22.41 -32.69
CA GLY A 128 11.62 22.51 -31.64
C GLY A 128 11.37 21.17 -30.93
N ALA A 129 11.29 20.07 -31.71
CA ALA A 129 11.13 18.73 -31.15
C ALA A 129 12.37 18.28 -30.35
N PHE A 130 13.57 18.54 -30.85
CA PHE A 130 14.82 18.23 -30.16
C PHE A 130 14.95 18.98 -28.83
N LEU A 131 14.65 20.29 -28.83
CA LEU A 131 14.65 21.08 -27.60
C LEU A 131 13.62 20.57 -26.58
N CYS A 132 12.43 20.14 -27.02
CA CYS A 132 11.43 19.52 -26.15
C CYS A 132 11.94 18.22 -25.53
N ILE A 133 12.54 17.33 -26.33
CA ILE A 133 13.11 16.06 -25.84
C ILE A 133 14.24 16.35 -24.85
N ALA A 134 15.16 17.25 -25.20
CA ALA A 134 16.28 17.63 -24.34
C ALA A 134 15.83 18.25 -23.03
N TYR A 135 14.81 19.12 -23.07
CA TYR A 135 14.22 19.73 -21.88
C TYR A 135 13.60 18.69 -20.94
N TYR A 136 12.74 17.81 -21.47
CA TYR A 136 12.11 16.79 -20.63
C TYR A 136 13.11 15.74 -20.13
N ALA A 137 14.11 15.36 -20.92
CA ALA A 137 15.16 14.47 -20.48
C ALA A 137 15.97 15.08 -19.32
N ARG A 138 16.32 16.37 -19.42
CA ARG A 138 16.99 17.10 -18.34
C ARG A 138 16.14 17.18 -17.07
N GLU A 139 14.84 17.44 -17.22
CA GLU A 139 13.92 17.52 -16.10
C GLU A 139 13.78 16.14 -15.41
N ILE A 140 13.72 15.03 -16.18
CA ILE A 140 13.76 13.67 -15.65
C ILE A 140 15.04 13.43 -14.86
N SER A 141 16.18 13.86 -15.41
CA SER A 141 17.47 13.71 -14.73
C SER A 141 17.50 14.40 -13.37
N ILE A 142 16.98 15.61 -13.28
CA ILE A 142 16.97 16.39 -12.02
C ILE A 142 15.97 15.80 -11.03
N LYS A 143 14.73 15.52 -11.48
CA LYS A 143 13.65 15.09 -10.61
C LYS A 143 13.84 13.71 -10.01
N TYR A 144 14.44 12.80 -10.77
CA TYR A 144 14.59 11.39 -10.36
C TYR A 144 16.04 10.98 -10.11
N GLU A 145 16.97 11.94 -10.19
CA GLU A 145 18.42 11.73 -10.00
C GLU A 145 18.98 10.64 -10.93
N LEU A 146 18.55 10.67 -12.21
CA LEU A 146 18.97 9.70 -13.21
C LEU A 146 20.10 10.28 -14.07
N GLY A 147 21.33 9.77 -13.89
CA GLY A 147 22.50 10.21 -14.63
C GLY A 147 22.37 10.04 -16.14
N ASN A 148 21.80 8.92 -16.57
CA ASN A 148 21.65 8.57 -17.98
C ASN A 148 20.72 9.54 -18.74
N ALA A 149 19.75 10.15 -18.10
CA ALA A 149 18.85 11.11 -18.74
C ALA A 149 19.56 12.41 -19.18
N ARG A 150 20.71 12.75 -18.58
CA ARG A 150 21.56 13.89 -19.02
C ARG A 150 22.14 13.64 -20.39
N TRP A 151 22.58 12.42 -20.66
CA TRP A 151 23.14 12.06 -21.97
C TRP A 151 22.12 12.19 -23.09
N LEU A 152 20.86 11.77 -22.83
CA LEU A 152 19.77 11.97 -23.78
C LEU A 152 19.58 13.45 -24.12
N SER A 153 19.58 14.32 -23.12
CA SER A 153 19.50 15.77 -23.31
C SER A 153 20.63 16.31 -24.15
N LEU A 154 21.86 15.91 -23.86
CA LEU A 154 23.06 16.38 -24.57
C LEU A 154 23.05 15.94 -26.03
N VAL A 155 22.71 14.71 -26.35
CA VAL A 155 22.67 14.19 -27.72
C VAL A 155 21.69 14.99 -28.60
N TYR A 156 20.46 15.27 -28.06
CA TYR A 156 19.47 16.03 -28.81
C TYR A 156 19.84 17.53 -28.94
N LEU A 157 20.51 18.12 -27.93
CA LEU A 157 21.05 19.48 -28.05
C LEU A 157 22.14 19.58 -29.10
N LEU A 158 23.05 18.61 -29.11
CA LEU A 158 24.13 18.56 -30.13
C LEU A 158 23.54 18.40 -31.53
N ALA A 159 22.55 17.53 -31.69
CA ALA A 159 21.85 17.36 -32.95
C ALA A 159 21.17 18.65 -33.45
N GLY A 160 20.49 19.35 -32.54
CA GLY A 160 19.88 20.66 -32.84
C GLY A 160 20.91 21.68 -33.27
N LEU A 161 22.07 21.74 -32.60
CA LEU A 161 23.16 22.64 -32.95
C LEU A 161 23.70 22.39 -34.40
N ILE A 162 23.91 21.12 -34.73
CA ILE A 162 24.46 20.77 -36.05
C ILE A 162 23.43 21.04 -37.17
N LEU A 163 22.13 20.75 -36.93
CA LEU A 163 21.11 21.15 -37.88
C LEU A 163 20.98 22.66 -38.04
N SER A 164 21.20 23.45 -36.95
CA SER A 164 21.21 24.91 -37.00
C SER A 164 22.33 25.43 -37.86
N VAL A 165 23.55 24.87 -37.72
CA VAL A 165 24.71 25.22 -38.55
C VAL A 165 24.41 24.92 -40.02
N ARG A 166 23.82 23.75 -40.33
CA ARG A 166 23.43 23.41 -41.69
C ARG A 166 22.39 24.40 -42.23
N MET A 167 21.38 24.76 -41.46
CA MET A 167 20.37 25.73 -41.87
C MET A 167 20.98 27.09 -42.24
N ILE A 168 21.92 27.57 -41.45
CA ILE A 168 22.66 28.82 -41.74
C ILE A 168 23.43 28.69 -43.04
N ARG A 169 24.18 27.60 -43.27
CA ARG A 169 24.96 27.37 -44.50
C ARG A 169 24.08 27.28 -45.74
N VAL A 170 22.89 26.63 -45.63
CA VAL A 170 21.89 26.60 -46.73
C VAL A 170 21.36 28.01 -47.03
N SER A 171 21.07 28.80 -46.00
CA SER A 171 20.56 30.17 -46.13
C SER A 171 21.59 31.12 -46.77
N LEU A 172 22.87 30.84 -46.56
CA LEU A 172 23.99 31.59 -47.17
C LEU A 172 24.34 31.07 -48.60
N GLY A 173 23.65 30.06 -49.12
CA GLY A 173 23.95 29.47 -50.41
C GLY A 173 25.23 28.61 -50.46
N VAL A 174 25.82 28.27 -49.32
CA VAL A 174 27.09 27.49 -49.20
C VAL A 174 26.79 25.97 -49.19
N ALA A 175 25.58 25.55 -48.77
CA ALA A 175 25.16 24.16 -48.71
C ALA A 175 23.91 23.92 -49.55
N ASP A 176 23.77 22.69 -50.06
CA ASP A 176 22.58 22.28 -50.83
C ASP A 176 21.37 22.09 -49.88
N PRO A 177 20.21 22.69 -50.22
CA PRO A 177 18.98 22.49 -49.47
C PRO A 177 18.39 21.07 -49.59
N ASP A 178 18.83 20.30 -50.59
CA ASP A 178 18.40 18.92 -50.70
C ASP A 178 19.17 18.02 -49.72
N VAL A 179 18.42 17.34 -48.88
CA VAL A 179 18.95 16.46 -47.83
C VAL A 179 19.65 15.23 -48.41
N ILE A 180 19.26 14.85 -49.64
CA ILE A 180 19.85 13.69 -50.35
C ILE A 180 21.03 14.06 -51.21
N ALA A 181 21.28 15.36 -51.47
CA ALA A 181 22.44 15.79 -52.27
C ALA A 181 23.74 15.31 -51.63
N ASP A 182 24.68 14.93 -52.45
CA ASP A 182 26.03 14.54 -51.99
C ASP A 182 26.79 15.77 -51.49
N GLY A 183 27.36 15.63 -50.29
CA GLY A 183 28.12 16.69 -49.65
C GLY A 183 28.39 16.47 -48.17
N ILE A 184 29.31 17.24 -47.62
CA ILE A 184 29.69 17.14 -46.21
C ILE A 184 28.53 17.40 -45.29
N ASP A 185 27.66 18.38 -45.60
CA ASP A 185 26.49 18.76 -44.78
C ASP A 185 25.44 17.65 -44.73
N SER A 186 25.22 16.96 -45.83
CA SER A 186 24.34 15.81 -45.92
C SER A 186 24.88 14.61 -45.15
N THR A 187 26.18 14.34 -45.30
CA THR A 187 26.88 13.27 -44.56
C THR A 187 26.82 13.52 -43.06
N LEU A 188 27.05 14.73 -42.58
CA LEU A 188 26.93 15.09 -41.18
C LEU A 188 25.48 14.90 -40.66
N THR A 189 24.47 15.25 -41.45
CA THR A 189 23.06 15.06 -41.10
C THR A 189 22.72 13.57 -40.92
N VAL A 190 23.26 12.72 -41.78
CA VAL A 190 23.12 11.27 -41.69
C VAL A 190 23.78 10.71 -40.43
N ILE A 191 25.03 11.08 -40.20
CA ILE A 191 25.80 10.64 -39.02
C ILE A 191 25.02 11.00 -37.73
N ILE A 192 24.48 12.23 -37.65
CA ILE A 192 23.66 12.66 -36.51
C ILE A 192 22.38 11.84 -36.43
N GLY A 193 21.69 11.56 -37.54
CA GLY A 193 20.50 10.74 -37.55
C GLY A 193 20.74 9.33 -36.99
N ILE A 194 21.86 8.71 -37.38
CA ILE A 194 22.29 7.41 -36.82
C ILE A 194 22.63 7.54 -35.33
N LEU A 195 23.37 8.57 -34.95
CA LEU A 195 23.75 8.81 -33.55
C LEU A 195 22.53 8.99 -32.64
N ILE A 196 21.55 9.81 -33.04
CA ILE A 196 20.31 10.01 -32.31
C ILE A 196 19.53 8.71 -32.20
N SER A 197 19.46 7.94 -33.30
CA SER A 197 18.74 6.65 -33.32
C SER A 197 19.32 5.68 -32.30
N VAL A 198 20.63 5.47 -32.36
CA VAL A 198 21.34 4.50 -31.51
C VAL A 198 21.45 5.00 -30.08
N VAL A 199 22.12 6.14 -29.87
CA VAL A 199 22.37 6.67 -28.52
C VAL A 199 21.07 7.07 -27.83
N GLY A 200 20.12 7.69 -28.57
CA GLY A 200 18.83 8.07 -28.04
C GLY A 200 18.00 6.86 -27.54
N SER A 201 17.97 5.79 -28.34
CA SER A 201 17.23 4.55 -27.98
C SER A 201 17.88 3.83 -26.80
N PHE A 202 19.21 3.65 -26.82
CA PHE A 202 19.91 3.02 -25.69
C PHE A 202 19.82 3.85 -24.40
N THR A 203 19.91 5.16 -24.48
CA THR A 203 19.77 6.02 -23.32
C THR A 203 18.34 6.00 -22.76
N PHE A 204 17.32 6.00 -23.64
CA PHE A 204 15.94 5.82 -23.22
C PHE A 204 15.74 4.48 -22.51
N LEU A 205 16.24 3.38 -23.09
CA LEU A 205 16.18 2.05 -22.46
C LEU A 205 16.86 2.05 -21.09
N SER A 206 18.06 2.64 -20.99
CA SER A 206 18.83 2.74 -19.74
C SER A 206 18.08 3.53 -18.66
N ILE A 207 17.42 4.64 -19.01
CA ILE A 207 16.58 5.41 -18.09
C ILE A 207 15.47 4.53 -17.50
N PHE A 208 14.79 3.75 -18.33
CA PHE A 208 13.68 2.92 -17.88
C PHE A 208 14.12 1.70 -17.07
N LEU A 209 15.27 1.10 -17.40
CA LEU A 209 15.86 0.04 -16.56
C LEU A 209 16.28 0.58 -15.19
N GLU A 210 16.86 1.79 -15.13
CA GLU A 210 17.21 2.44 -13.88
C GLU A 210 15.95 2.78 -13.03
N PHE A 211 14.88 3.24 -13.68
CA PHE A 211 13.58 3.42 -13.00
C PHE A 211 13.02 2.13 -12.40
N ALA A 212 13.14 1.03 -13.16
CA ALA A 212 12.66 -0.27 -12.71
C ALA A 212 13.43 -0.75 -11.49
N SER A 213 14.77 -0.71 -11.57
CA SER A 213 15.65 -1.11 -10.46
C SER A 213 15.40 -0.27 -9.21
N LYS A 214 15.29 1.05 -9.30
CA LYS A 214 14.96 1.91 -8.14
C LYS A 214 13.60 1.57 -7.53
N ARG A 215 12.59 1.25 -8.35
CA ARG A 215 11.28 0.82 -7.84
C ARG A 215 11.34 -0.50 -7.09
N GLU A 216 12.09 -1.47 -7.59
CA GLU A 216 12.27 -2.76 -6.92
C GLU A 216 12.94 -2.59 -5.56
N ILE A 217 14.00 -1.78 -5.48
CA ILE A 217 14.69 -1.47 -4.22
C ILE A 217 13.71 -0.84 -3.21
N ILE A 218 12.97 0.20 -3.61
CA ILE A 218 12.00 0.87 -2.72
C ILE A 218 10.89 -0.09 -2.26
N ASN A 219 10.41 -0.98 -3.16
CA ASN A 219 9.38 -1.96 -2.81
C ASN A 219 9.93 -3.04 -1.86
N ALA A 220 11.18 -3.48 -2.07
CA ALA A 220 11.85 -4.41 -1.17
C ALA A 220 12.03 -3.81 0.23
N GLU A 221 12.52 -2.57 0.34
CA GLU A 221 12.64 -1.87 1.61
C GLU A 221 11.30 -1.73 2.35
N LYS A 222 10.22 -1.41 1.60
CA LYS A 222 8.87 -1.33 2.20
C LYS A 222 8.40 -2.67 2.74
N ARG A 223 8.66 -3.77 2.02
CA ARG A 223 8.29 -5.12 2.48
C ARG A 223 9.03 -5.48 3.76
N VAL A 224 10.36 -5.31 3.79
CA VAL A 224 11.18 -5.58 4.98
C VAL A 224 10.70 -4.76 6.17
N ARG A 225 10.44 -3.48 5.97
CA ARG A 225 9.92 -2.61 7.05
C ARG A 225 8.54 -3.05 7.55
N GLN A 226 7.68 -3.51 6.66
CA GLN A 226 6.33 -3.98 7.03
C GLN A 226 6.38 -5.30 7.80
N GLU A 227 7.28 -6.20 7.43
CA GLU A 227 7.55 -7.45 8.15
C GLU A 227 8.12 -7.16 9.56
N GLU A 228 9.03 -6.21 9.69
CA GLU A 228 9.60 -5.79 10.98
C GLU A 228 8.54 -5.17 11.90
N ILE A 229 7.67 -4.29 11.37
CA ILE A 229 6.55 -3.71 12.13
C ILE A 229 5.60 -4.81 12.61
N SER A 230 5.27 -5.79 11.76
CA SER A 230 4.42 -6.92 12.14
C SER A 230 5.06 -7.75 13.26
N ARG A 231 6.33 -8.07 13.13
CA ARG A 231 7.09 -8.81 14.15
C ARG A 231 7.17 -8.09 15.49
N LEU A 232 7.43 -6.78 15.47
CA LEU A 232 7.43 -5.96 16.68
C LEU A 232 6.05 -5.91 17.32
N GLY A 233 4.98 -5.82 16.52
CA GLY A 233 3.59 -5.90 16.99
C GLY A 233 3.30 -7.21 17.74
N GLU A 234 3.73 -8.35 17.21
CA GLU A 234 3.59 -9.65 17.87
C GLU A 234 4.37 -9.72 19.19
N GLN A 235 5.60 -9.20 19.23
CA GLN A 235 6.40 -9.16 20.45
C GLN A 235 5.75 -8.28 21.53
N ILE A 236 5.22 -7.12 21.17
CA ILE A 236 4.50 -6.23 22.09
C ILE A 236 3.24 -6.91 22.62
N ALA A 237 2.46 -7.59 21.76
CA ALA A 237 1.28 -8.33 22.18
C ALA A 237 1.63 -9.47 23.17
N GLN A 238 2.75 -10.14 22.96
CA GLN A 238 3.25 -11.17 23.86
C GLN A 238 3.66 -10.61 25.21
N LEU A 239 4.40 -9.48 25.24
CA LEU A 239 4.81 -8.80 26.47
C LEU A 239 3.58 -8.29 27.27
N GLU A 240 2.59 -7.71 26.61
CA GLU A 240 1.33 -7.29 27.24
C GLU A 240 0.55 -8.47 27.84
N ARG A 241 0.54 -9.62 27.14
CA ARG A 241 -0.06 -10.85 27.69
C ARG A 241 0.66 -11.30 28.97
N GLN A 242 1.99 -11.33 28.96
CA GLN A 242 2.80 -11.68 30.14
C GLN A 242 2.56 -10.72 31.31
N ARG A 243 2.46 -9.42 31.03
CA ARG A 243 2.17 -8.38 32.03
C ARG A 243 0.78 -8.56 32.63
N THR A 244 -0.23 -8.83 31.80
CA THR A 244 -1.60 -9.08 32.25
C THR A 244 -1.67 -10.29 33.16
N LEU A 245 -0.97 -11.39 32.79
CA LEU A 245 -0.84 -12.58 33.61
C LEU A 245 -0.14 -12.28 34.96
N GLY A 246 0.95 -11.51 34.94
CA GLY A 246 1.64 -11.09 36.16
C GLY A 246 0.74 -10.31 37.11
N ALA A 247 -0.07 -9.39 36.58
CA ALA A 247 -1.03 -8.61 37.37
C ALA A 247 -2.19 -9.46 37.91
N MET A 248 -2.55 -10.57 37.23
CA MET A 248 -3.61 -11.48 37.67
C MET A 248 -3.10 -12.63 38.57
N SER A 249 -1.79 -12.75 38.77
CA SER A 249 -1.21 -13.86 39.55
C SER A 249 -1.77 -13.92 40.98
N TYR A 250 -2.05 -12.77 41.60
CA TYR A 250 -2.66 -12.72 42.92
C TYR A 250 -4.11 -13.24 42.90
N SER A 251 -4.88 -12.83 41.89
CA SER A 251 -6.28 -13.31 41.71
C SER A 251 -6.28 -14.82 41.48
N PHE A 252 -5.45 -15.35 40.62
CA PHE A 252 -5.36 -16.79 40.38
C PHE A 252 -4.95 -17.58 41.62
N ALA A 253 -3.96 -17.08 42.38
CA ALA A 253 -3.55 -17.70 43.63
C ALA A 253 -4.71 -17.74 44.65
N HIS A 254 -5.48 -16.65 44.75
CA HIS A 254 -6.66 -16.57 45.65
C HIS A 254 -7.77 -17.51 45.19
N GLU A 255 -8.13 -17.51 43.93
CA GLU A 255 -9.19 -18.38 43.36
C GLU A 255 -8.82 -19.87 43.42
N LEU A 256 -7.56 -20.24 43.28
CA LEU A 256 -7.09 -21.62 43.46
C LEU A 256 -7.09 -22.02 44.93
N SER A 257 -6.75 -21.11 45.84
CA SER A 257 -6.71 -21.41 47.28
C SER A 257 -8.08 -21.67 47.87
N GLN A 258 -9.14 -21.04 47.38
CA GLN A 258 -10.53 -21.22 47.86
C GLN A 258 -11.02 -22.68 47.73
N PRO A 259 -11.05 -23.29 46.54
CA PRO A 259 -11.54 -24.68 46.42
C PRO A 259 -10.58 -25.69 47.09
N LEU A 260 -9.27 -25.40 47.10
CA LEU A 260 -8.34 -26.27 47.83
C LEU A 260 -8.56 -26.22 49.35
N THR A 261 -8.88 -25.05 49.92
CA THR A 261 -9.22 -24.92 51.32
C THR A 261 -10.55 -25.65 51.64
N ALA A 262 -11.56 -25.54 50.75
CA ALA A 262 -12.81 -26.28 50.86
C ALA A 262 -12.54 -27.80 50.87
N ILE A 263 -11.77 -28.32 49.93
CA ILE A 263 -11.39 -29.77 49.93
C ILE A 263 -10.71 -30.19 51.25
N LEU A 264 -9.84 -29.33 51.79
CA LEU A 264 -9.15 -29.62 53.04
C LEU A 264 -10.14 -29.65 54.24
N MET A 265 -11.08 -28.71 54.31
CA MET A 265 -12.11 -28.63 55.34
C MET A 265 -13.06 -29.83 55.26
N ASP A 266 -13.56 -30.20 54.08
CA ASP A 266 -14.46 -31.31 53.85
C ASP A 266 -13.76 -32.64 54.15
N THR A 267 -12.49 -32.79 53.79
CA THR A 267 -11.67 -33.96 54.16
C THR A 267 -11.52 -34.09 55.69
N GLN A 268 -11.37 -32.96 56.39
CA GLN A 268 -11.29 -32.96 57.86
C GLN A 268 -12.63 -33.31 58.50
N ALA A 269 -13.75 -32.84 57.94
CA ALA A 269 -15.11 -33.16 58.36
C ALA A 269 -15.36 -34.67 58.21
N ILE A 270 -14.98 -35.27 57.05
CA ILE A 270 -15.06 -36.71 56.84
C ILE A 270 -14.29 -37.48 57.93
N LYS A 271 -13.04 -37.08 58.22
CA LYS A 271 -12.26 -37.70 59.28
C LYS A 271 -12.94 -37.62 60.64
N THR A 272 -13.53 -36.50 60.97
CA THR A 272 -14.22 -36.30 62.26
C THR A 272 -15.48 -37.15 62.34
N SER A 273 -16.27 -37.24 61.28
CA SER A 273 -17.51 -38.03 61.22
C SER A 273 -17.24 -39.54 61.24
N LEU A 274 -16.08 -40.00 60.76
CA LEU A 274 -15.68 -41.40 60.85
C LEU A 274 -15.32 -41.86 62.27
N VAL A 275 -14.86 -40.96 63.13
CA VAL A 275 -14.49 -41.26 64.53
C VAL A 275 -15.67 -41.03 65.49
N ALA A 276 -16.76 -40.42 65.06
CA ALA A 276 -17.94 -40.17 65.85
C ALA A 276 -18.76 -41.45 66.13
N GLU A 277 -19.30 -41.61 67.34
CA GLU A 277 -20.23 -42.72 67.66
C GLU A 277 -21.63 -42.13 67.99
N PRO A 278 -22.68 -42.43 67.17
CA PRO A 278 -22.64 -43.32 65.95
C PRO A 278 -22.08 -42.65 64.73
N VAL A 279 -21.45 -43.41 63.84
CA VAL A 279 -20.89 -42.93 62.57
C VAL A 279 -22.01 -42.33 61.69
N ARG A 280 -21.84 -41.08 61.23
CA ARG A 280 -22.83 -40.35 60.42
C ARG A 280 -22.50 -40.54 58.93
N LEU A 281 -22.95 -41.62 58.33
CA LEU A 281 -22.71 -41.94 56.91
C LEU A 281 -23.25 -40.87 55.96
N GLN A 282 -24.34 -40.23 56.28
CA GLN A 282 -24.92 -39.17 55.42
C GLN A 282 -24.03 -37.95 55.33
N ASP A 283 -23.47 -37.46 56.46
CA ASP A 283 -22.54 -36.34 56.53
C ASP A 283 -21.26 -36.66 55.74
N ILE A 284 -20.79 -37.89 55.79
CA ILE A 284 -19.62 -38.35 55.04
C ILE A 284 -19.89 -38.32 53.53
N THR A 285 -21.04 -38.82 53.10
CA THR A 285 -21.41 -38.85 51.67
C THR A 285 -21.54 -37.44 51.08
N GLU A 286 -22.14 -36.51 51.86
CA GLU A 286 -22.28 -35.13 51.48
C GLU A 286 -20.91 -34.42 51.36
N SER A 287 -20.06 -34.58 52.34
CA SER A 287 -18.70 -34.03 52.31
C SER A 287 -17.85 -34.62 51.14
N ILE A 288 -17.99 -35.86 50.76
CA ILE A 288 -17.34 -36.44 49.59
C ILE A 288 -17.82 -35.76 48.32
N ALA A 289 -19.12 -35.56 48.17
CA ALA A 289 -19.69 -34.85 47.00
C ALA A 289 -19.22 -33.40 46.93
N ASP A 290 -18.98 -32.72 48.05
CA ASP A 290 -18.42 -31.37 48.09
C ASP A 290 -16.95 -31.35 47.71
N VAL A 291 -16.16 -32.34 48.12
CA VAL A 291 -14.78 -32.53 47.67
C VAL A 291 -14.71 -32.72 46.16
N GLU A 292 -15.56 -33.60 45.60
CA GLU A 292 -15.61 -33.84 44.16
C GLU A 292 -15.97 -32.53 43.38
N ARG A 293 -16.97 -31.76 43.83
CA ARG A 293 -17.36 -30.48 43.23
C ARG A 293 -16.20 -29.49 43.26
N SER A 294 -15.50 -29.36 44.38
CA SER A 294 -14.39 -28.44 44.56
C SER A 294 -13.17 -28.85 43.70
N ALA A 295 -12.89 -30.17 43.59
CA ALA A 295 -11.86 -30.69 42.70
C ALA A 295 -12.15 -30.40 41.23
N HIS A 296 -13.37 -30.68 40.76
CA HIS A 296 -13.80 -30.33 39.40
C HIS A 296 -13.67 -28.84 39.09
N ARG A 297 -14.06 -27.97 40.04
CA ARG A 297 -13.93 -26.52 39.93
C ARG A 297 -12.47 -26.12 39.80
N THR A 298 -11.56 -26.74 40.56
CA THR A 298 -10.10 -26.47 40.48
C THR A 298 -9.54 -26.83 39.11
N VAL A 299 -9.89 -28.02 38.59
CA VAL A 299 -9.46 -28.45 37.24
C VAL A 299 -9.92 -27.48 36.16
N GLN A 300 -11.20 -27.08 36.19
CA GLN A 300 -11.74 -26.12 35.23
C GLN A 300 -11.01 -24.76 35.30
N LEU A 301 -10.68 -24.29 36.50
CA LEU A 301 -9.92 -23.05 36.68
C LEU A 301 -8.50 -23.14 36.10
N VAL A 302 -7.79 -24.26 36.36
CA VAL A 302 -6.46 -24.52 35.82
C VAL A 302 -6.49 -24.59 34.30
N ASP A 303 -7.50 -25.25 33.71
CA ASP A 303 -7.63 -25.32 32.25
C ASP A 303 -7.93 -23.95 31.62
N ARG A 304 -8.74 -23.10 32.25
CA ARG A 304 -8.97 -21.70 31.85
C ARG A 304 -7.68 -20.89 31.87
N ILE A 305 -6.93 -20.94 32.97
CA ILE A 305 -5.62 -20.27 33.10
C ILE A 305 -4.65 -20.77 32.03
N ARG A 306 -4.59 -22.11 31.83
CA ARG A 306 -3.71 -22.73 30.82
C ARG A 306 -4.07 -22.33 29.40
N SER A 307 -5.35 -22.26 29.05
CA SER A 307 -5.81 -21.82 27.72
C SER A 307 -5.44 -20.36 27.46
N PHE A 308 -5.43 -19.52 28.50
CA PHE A 308 -5.03 -18.12 28.40
C PHE A 308 -3.52 -17.91 28.27
N ILE A 309 -2.70 -18.82 28.83
CA ILE A 309 -1.22 -18.74 28.81
C ILE A 309 -0.64 -19.30 27.50
N ARG A 310 -1.28 -20.31 26.91
CA ARG A 310 -0.72 -21.06 25.77
C ARG A 310 -0.56 -20.15 24.55
N PRO A 311 0.66 -20.02 23.98
CA PRO A 311 0.81 -19.36 22.70
C PRO A 311 0.21 -20.30 21.64
N THR A 312 -1.00 -20.01 21.19
CA THR A 312 -1.56 -20.66 20.02
C THR A 312 -1.08 -19.89 18.78
N GLN A 313 -0.38 -20.58 17.90
CA GLN A 313 -0.26 -20.14 16.53
C GLN A 313 -1.67 -20.27 15.91
N GLY A 314 -2.43 -19.17 15.94
CA GLY A 314 -3.49 -18.76 15.04
C GLY A 314 -4.41 -19.82 14.43
N ALA A 315 -4.88 -20.79 15.19
CA ALA A 315 -5.96 -21.62 14.71
C ALA A 315 -7.28 -20.82 14.89
N TYR A 316 -7.80 -20.30 13.79
CA TYR A 316 -9.15 -19.74 13.76
C TYR A 316 -10.14 -20.88 13.99
N GLU A 317 -10.94 -20.76 15.05
CA GLU A 317 -12.00 -21.72 15.41
C GLU A 317 -13.34 -20.99 15.51
N THR A 318 -14.42 -21.76 15.56
CA THR A 318 -15.74 -21.21 15.85
C THR A 318 -15.82 -20.89 17.33
N VAL A 319 -15.98 -19.60 17.65
CA VAL A 319 -16.04 -19.08 19.01
C VAL A 319 -17.45 -18.57 19.30
N ASP A 320 -18.06 -19.07 20.39
CA ASP A 320 -19.30 -18.51 20.95
C ASP A 320 -18.92 -17.32 21.84
N MET A 321 -19.30 -16.12 21.40
CA MET A 321 -19.00 -14.87 22.11
C MET A 321 -19.74 -14.77 23.44
N LYS A 322 -20.92 -15.39 23.57
CA LYS A 322 -21.70 -15.44 24.85
C LYS A 322 -20.90 -16.18 25.92
N VAL A 323 -20.41 -17.37 25.57
CA VAL A 323 -19.60 -18.17 26.49
C VAL A 323 -18.27 -17.44 26.82
N LEU A 324 -17.65 -16.85 25.80
CA LEU A 324 -16.38 -16.16 25.97
C LEU A 324 -16.47 -14.97 26.94
N VAL A 325 -17.49 -14.10 26.81
CA VAL A 325 -17.63 -12.93 27.68
C VAL A 325 -17.92 -13.32 29.13
N GLN A 326 -18.67 -14.43 29.37
CA GLN A 326 -18.90 -14.97 30.67
C GLN A 326 -17.63 -15.62 31.28
N ASP A 327 -16.91 -16.40 30.50
CA ASP A 327 -15.61 -16.96 30.92
C ASP A 327 -14.63 -15.89 31.38
N VAL A 328 -14.55 -14.79 30.66
CA VAL A 328 -13.67 -13.66 31.00
C VAL A 328 -14.14 -12.93 32.27
N GLN A 329 -15.45 -12.77 32.47
CA GLN A 329 -15.99 -12.20 33.73
C GLN A 329 -15.59 -13.06 34.94
N HIS A 330 -15.66 -14.38 34.81
CA HIS A 330 -15.22 -15.29 35.86
C HIS A 330 -13.71 -15.16 36.17
N LEU A 331 -12.84 -14.87 35.20
CA LEU A 331 -11.44 -14.62 35.46
C LEU A 331 -11.16 -13.35 36.26
N LEU A 332 -12.10 -12.43 36.26
CA LEU A 332 -12.03 -11.17 37.02
C LEU A 332 -12.83 -11.18 38.34
N SER A 333 -13.32 -12.34 38.77
CA SER A 333 -14.19 -12.46 39.95
C SER A 333 -13.62 -11.78 41.19
N TYR A 334 -12.33 -11.92 41.47
CA TYR A 334 -11.66 -11.25 42.57
C TYR A 334 -11.70 -9.73 42.47
N GLU A 335 -11.40 -9.16 41.29
CA GLU A 335 -11.40 -7.70 41.06
C GLU A 335 -12.83 -7.15 41.16
N ILE A 336 -13.82 -7.93 40.67
CA ILE A 336 -15.24 -7.63 40.72
C ILE A 336 -15.75 -7.61 42.17
N GLU A 337 -15.45 -8.64 42.99
CA GLU A 337 -15.81 -8.70 44.38
C GLU A 337 -15.17 -7.59 45.21
N LYS A 338 -13.88 -7.34 45.00
CA LYS A 338 -13.13 -6.31 45.72
C LYS A 338 -13.73 -4.92 45.53
N LYS A 339 -14.23 -4.59 44.33
CA LYS A 339 -14.86 -3.31 43.99
C LYS A 339 -16.39 -3.32 44.03
N ASN A 340 -16.97 -4.44 44.44
CA ASN A 340 -18.44 -4.65 44.48
C ASN A 340 -19.12 -4.27 43.16
N VAL A 341 -18.57 -4.71 42.02
CA VAL A 341 -19.06 -4.40 40.67
C VAL A 341 -20.26 -5.29 40.33
N GLN A 342 -21.36 -4.70 39.92
CA GLN A 342 -22.52 -5.41 39.38
C GLN A 342 -22.43 -5.54 37.88
N PHE A 343 -22.65 -6.76 37.35
CA PHE A 343 -22.76 -7.05 35.93
C PHE A 343 -24.20 -7.25 35.53
N ASP A 344 -24.69 -6.44 34.60
CA ASP A 344 -26.00 -6.59 33.97
C ASP A 344 -25.84 -7.16 32.57
N TRP A 345 -26.52 -8.25 32.28
CA TRP A 345 -26.42 -8.97 31.02
C TRP A 345 -27.65 -8.77 30.15
N ASP A 346 -27.47 -8.44 28.89
CA ASP A 346 -28.51 -8.31 27.88
C ASP A 346 -28.08 -9.02 26.60
N PHE A 347 -28.58 -10.21 26.36
CA PHE A 347 -28.26 -11.05 25.24
C PHE A 347 -29.46 -11.24 24.32
N ASP A 348 -29.45 -10.59 23.16
CA ASP A 348 -30.58 -10.63 22.20
C ASP A 348 -30.71 -11.95 21.43
N SER A 349 -29.68 -12.82 21.41
CA SER A 349 -29.71 -14.09 20.70
C SER A 349 -29.03 -15.21 21.47
N ASP A 350 -29.48 -16.46 21.22
CA ASP A 350 -28.95 -17.65 21.90
C ASP A 350 -27.56 -18.06 21.39
N GLU A 351 -27.21 -17.72 20.13
CA GLU A 351 -25.93 -18.06 19.49
C GLU A 351 -25.31 -16.84 18.81
N CYS A 352 -24.14 -16.43 19.29
CA CYS A 352 -23.32 -15.35 18.70
C CYS A 352 -21.94 -15.92 18.29
N LEU A 353 -21.91 -16.63 17.14
CA LEU A 353 -20.73 -17.33 16.66
C LEU A 353 -19.88 -16.46 15.75
N VAL A 354 -18.58 -16.44 16.00
CA VAL A 354 -17.57 -15.77 15.17
C VAL A 354 -16.43 -16.74 14.81
N GLN A 355 -15.77 -16.51 13.68
CA GLN A 355 -14.54 -17.23 13.33
C GLN A 355 -13.34 -16.46 13.85
N GLY A 356 -12.57 -17.04 14.78
CA GLY A 356 -11.43 -16.32 15.33
C GLY A 356 -10.55 -17.12 16.28
N ASP A 357 -9.50 -16.49 16.74
CA ASP A 357 -8.63 -17.00 17.80
C ASP A 357 -9.28 -16.68 19.17
N LYS A 358 -9.79 -17.71 19.85
CA LYS A 358 -10.46 -17.59 21.16
C LYS A 358 -9.63 -16.81 22.18
N ILE A 359 -8.30 -17.00 22.16
CA ILE A 359 -7.41 -16.36 23.13
C ILE A 359 -7.28 -14.87 22.84
N GLN A 360 -7.12 -14.51 21.58
CA GLN A 360 -7.04 -13.09 21.17
C GLN A 360 -8.36 -12.37 21.43
N LEU A 361 -9.49 -12.99 21.13
CA LEU A 361 -10.81 -12.42 21.43
C LEU A 361 -11.03 -12.27 22.95
N SER A 362 -10.64 -13.27 23.75
CA SER A 362 -10.66 -13.17 25.22
C SER A 362 -9.79 -12.04 25.74
N GLN A 363 -8.64 -11.78 25.11
CA GLN A 363 -7.75 -10.66 25.46
C GLN A 363 -8.42 -9.31 25.24
N ILE A 364 -9.19 -9.13 24.14
CA ILE A 364 -9.99 -7.91 23.92
C ILE A 364 -10.96 -7.71 25.08
N VAL A 365 -11.79 -8.72 25.37
CA VAL A 365 -12.83 -8.64 26.37
C VAL A 365 -12.24 -8.39 27.76
N LEU A 366 -11.17 -9.09 28.11
CA LEU A 366 -10.46 -8.92 29.39
C LEU A 366 -9.95 -7.48 29.55
N ASN A 367 -9.33 -6.94 28.51
CA ASN A 367 -8.82 -5.59 28.54
C ASN A 367 -9.95 -4.55 28.68
N VAL A 368 -11.07 -4.76 28.00
CA VAL A 368 -12.26 -3.90 28.10
C VAL A 368 -12.85 -3.93 29.50
N TYR A 369 -13.11 -5.12 30.06
CA TYR A 369 -13.66 -5.26 31.43
C TYR A 369 -12.74 -4.68 32.48
N ARG A 370 -11.45 -4.95 32.39
CA ARG A 370 -10.47 -4.40 33.33
C ARG A 370 -10.37 -2.89 33.25
N ASN A 371 -10.45 -2.31 32.05
CA ASN A 371 -10.52 -0.86 31.90
C ASN A 371 -11.78 -0.27 32.53
N ALA A 372 -12.93 -0.91 32.35
CA ALA A 372 -14.20 -0.53 32.97
C ALA A 372 -14.10 -0.57 34.50
N ILE A 373 -13.65 -1.69 35.09
CA ILE A 373 -13.47 -1.85 36.54
C ILE A 373 -12.50 -0.79 37.10
N GLN A 374 -11.43 -0.47 36.38
CA GLN A 374 -10.45 0.54 36.80
C GLN A 374 -10.92 1.98 36.67
N ALA A 375 -11.88 2.26 35.78
CA ALA A 375 -12.45 3.60 35.59
C ALA A 375 -13.45 4.00 36.68
N MET A 376 -13.89 3.05 37.50
CA MET A 376 -14.86 3.25 38.56
C MET A 376 -14.19 3.74 39.86
N THR A 377 -14.86 4.67 40.56
CA THR A 377 -14.44 5.20 41.85
C THR A 377 -15.23 4.51 42.99
N ASP A 378 -14.62 4.45 44.17
CA ASP A 378 -15.19 3.73 45.32
C ASP A 378 -16.45 4.41 45.91
N ASP A 379 -16.78 5.61 45.46
CA ASP A 379 -17.91 6.42 45.98
C ASP A 379 -19.26 6.14 45.27
N GLN A 380 -19.29 5.23 44.28
CA GLN A 380 -20.49 4.93 43.49
C GLN A 380 -20.76 3.42 43.43
N THR A 381 -22.04 3.05 43.21
CA THR A 381 -22.39 1.67 42.88
C THR A 381 -21.77 1.34 41.51
N CYS A 382 -20.70 0.54 41.51
CA CYS A 382 -19.99 0.16 40.30
C CYS A 382 -20.86 -0.79 39.46
N ARG A 383 -21.15 -0.41 38.18
CA ARG A 383 -22.02 -1.19 37.27
C ARG A 383 -21.38 -1.30 35.90
N ILE A 384 -21.42 -2.51 35.36
CA ILE A 384 -21.03 -2.80 33.97
C ILE A 384 -22.21 -3.49 33.29
N SER A 385 -22.75 -2.86 32.24
CA SER A 385 -23.78 -3.45 31.40
C SER A 385 -23.15 -4.04 30.14
N VAL A 386 -23.40 -5.31 29.88
CA VAL A 386 -22.87 -6.05 28.75
C VAL A 386 -24.01 -6.50 27.87
N SER A 387 -24.11 -5.97 26.67
CA SER A 387 -25.06 -6.42 25.66
C SER A 387 -24.37 -7.11 24.49
N LEU A 388 -24.99 -8.16 23.99
CA LEU A 388 -24.52 -8.94 22.86
C LEU A 388 -25.65 -9.15 21.88
N SER A 389 -25.51 -8.62 20.67
CA SER A 389 -26.53 -8.75 19.61
C SER A 389 -25.89 -9.30 18.33
N CYS A 390 -26.73 -9.93 17.50
CA CYS A 390 -26.33 -10.41 16.19
C CYS A 390 -27.16 -9.70 15.11
N GLU A 391 -26.60 -8.63 14.51
CA GLU A 391 -27.29 -7.75 13.56
C GLU A 391 -26.51 -7.71 12.23
N ASN A 392 -27.22 -7.79 11.09
CA ASN A 392 -26.64 -7.62 9.76
C ASN A 392 -25.37 -8.47 9.49
N GLN A 393 -25.40 -9.74 9.87
CA GLN A 393 -24.24 -10.67 9.77
C GLN A 393 -23.03 -10.22 10.62
N ARG A 394 -23.25 -9.49 11.67
CA ARG A 394 -22.23 -9.08 12.61
C ARG A 394 -22.64 -9.39 14.04
N VAL A 395 -21.69 -9.81 14.85
CA VAL A 395 -21.79 -9.91 16.29
C VAL A 395 -21.31 -8.59 16.88
N VAL A 396 -22.17 -7.92 17.62
CA VAL A 396 -21.89 -6.65 18.27
C VAL A 396 -21.90 -6.84 19.77
N LEU A 397 -20.73 -6.72 20.40
CA LEU A 397 -20.57 -6.69 21.85
C LEU A 397 -20.45 -5.24 22.31
N ARG A 398 -21.36 -4.80 23.20
CA ARG A 398 -21.31 -3.49 23.83
C ARG A 398 -21.08 -3.66 25.32
N VAL A 399 -20.08 -2.95 25.83
CA VAL A 399 -19.74 -2.90 27.26
C VAL A 399 -19.81 -1.45 27.70
N HIS A 400 -20.75 -1.19 28.61
CA HIS A 400 -20.98 0.14 29.17
C HIS A 400 -20.64 0.13 30.66
N ASP A 401 -19.76 1.00 31.10
CA ASP A 401 -19.45 1.26 32.50
C ASP A 401 -20.05 2.60 32.96
N ASN A 402 -20.29 2.74 34.26
CA ASN A 402 -20.71 4.01 34.87
C ASN A 402 -19.55 4.80 35.49
N GLY A 403 -18.34 4.60 35.02
CA GLY A 403 -17.13 5.28 35.50
C GLY A 403 -16.98 6.71 34.97
N ALA A 404 -15.75 7.24 35.06
CA ALA A 404 -15.45 8.61 34.66
C ALA A 404 -15.53 8.89 33.14
N GLY A 405 -15.65 7.83 32.31
CA GLY A 405 -15.64 7.95 30.85
C GLY A 405 -14.27 8.34 30.27
N VAL A 406 -14.27 8.76 29.02
CA VAL A 406 -13.08 9.18 28.29
C VAL A 406 -13.06 10.70 28.14
N SER A 407 -11.95 11.35 28.54
CA SER A 407 -11.82 12.81 28.44
C SER A 407 -11.80 13.27 26.97
N GLU A 408 -12.38 14.44 26.69
CA GLU A 408 -12.44 15.01 25.33
C GLU A 408 -11.05 15.18 24.67
N SER A 409 -10.03 15.52 25.48
CA SER A 409 -8.66 15.72 25.01
C SER A 409 -8.01 14.44 24.49
N VAL A 410 -8.52 13.27 24.87
CA VAL A 410 -7.97 11.96 24.55
C VAL A 410 -8.85 11.21 23.54
N ARG A 411 -10.13 11.55 23.43
CA ARG A 411 -11.13 10.82 22.62
C ARG A 411 -10.69 10.61 21.17
N ASP A 412 -10.22 11.64 20.49
CA ASP A 412 -9.80 11.56 19.08
C ASP A 412 -8.46 10.80 18.89
N LYS A 413 -7.75 10.52 19.97
CA LYS A 413 -6.48 9.82 19.97
C LYS A 413 -6.56 8.42 20.60
N VAL A 414 -7.72 8.02 21.09
CA VAL A 414 -7.91 6.67 21.66
C VAL A 414 -7.59 5.61 20.62
N GLY A 415 -6.77 4.64 21.00
CA GLY A 415 -6.27 3.62 20.08
C GLY A 415 -4.89 3.94 19.49
N GLN A 416 -4.31 5.11 19.76
CA GLN A 416 -2.89 5.31 19.48
C GLN A 416 -2.04 4.63 20.57
N PRO A 417 -0.95 3.94 20.20
CA PRO A 417 -0.04 3.33 21.17
C PRO A 417 0.55 4.37 22.12
N PHE A 418 0.75 3.97 23.39
CA PHE A 418 1.35 4.78 24.44
C PHE A 418 0.48 5.95 24.95
N LEU A 419 -0.76 6.03 24.56
CA LEU A 419 -1.70 7.02 25.09
C LEU A 419 -2.40 6.46 26.33
N THR A 420 -2.13 7.01 27.50
CA THR A 420 -2.77 6.63 28.77
C THR A 420 -2.99 7.84 29.65
N THR A 421 -4.10 7.84 30.38
CA THR A 421 -4.39 8.79 31.45
C THR A 421 -4.02 8.22 32.83
N LYS A 422 -3.51 6.97 32.91
CA LYS A 422 -3.20 6.24 34.14
C LYS A 422 -1.69 6.29 34.41
N SER A 423 -1.30 6.52 35.68
CA SER A 423 0.09 6.55 36.13
C SER A 423 0.85 5.25 35.87
N ASP A 424 0.19 4.10 35.98
CA ASP A 424 0.79 2.78 35.84
C ASP A 424 0.43 2.06 34.53
N GLY A 425 -0.24 2.75 33.61
CA GLY A 425 -0.67 2.19 32.32
C GLY A 425 0.32 2.50 31.21
N LEU A 426 0.74 1.50 30.40
CA LEU A 426 1.54 1.74 29.18
C LEU A 426 0.74 2.38 28.03
N GLY A 427 -0.60 2.46 28.13
CA GLY A 427 -1.45 3.00 27.07
C GLY A 427 -1.50 2.15 25.79
N ILE A 428 -1.13 0.87 25.88
CA ILE A 428 -1.02 -0.03 24.72
C ILE A 428 -2.24 -0.98 24.64
N GLY A 429 -2.90 -1.26 25.76
CA GLY A 429 -3.95 -2.27 25.83
C GLY A 429 -5.09 -2.05 24.82
N PHE A 430 -5.64 -0.83 24.72
CA PHE A 430 -6.72 -0.54 23.79
C PHE A 430 -6.26 -0.58 22.32
N SER A 431 -5.03 -0.14 22.01
CA SER A 431 -4.47 -0.21 20.66
C SER A 431 -4.24 -1.65 20.20
N ILE A 432 -3.77 -2.53 21.10
CA ILE A 432 -3.65 -3.96 20.82
C ILE A 432 -5.03 -4.59 20.60
N SER A 433 -6.01 -4.29 21.45
CA SER A 433 -7.39 -4.78 21.29
C SER A 433 -7.99 -4.33 19.96
N LYS A 434 -7.71 -3.12 19.51
CA LYS A 434 -8.13 -2.61 18.19
C LYS A 434 -7.45 -3.39 17.05
N THR A 435 -6.14 -3.62 17.13
CA THR A 435 -5.40 -4.42 16.15
C THR A 435 -5.93 -5.85 16.07
N ILE A 436 -6.21 -6.49 17.22
CA ILE A 436 -6.81 -7.83 17.26
C ILE A 436 -8.18 -7.83 16.58
N ALA A 437 -9.03 -6.85 16.87
CA ALA A 437 -10.35 -6.73 16.23
C ALA A 437 -10.21 -6.58 14.70
N GLU A 438 -9.29 -5.75 14.22
CA GLU A 438 -8.98 -5.56 12.79
C GLU A 438 -8.46 -6.86 12.14
N MET A 439 -7.61 -7.65 12.82
CA MET A 439 -7.15 -8.96 12.34
C MET A 439 -8.31 -9.96 12.19
N HIS A 440 -9.38 -9.81 12.98
CA HIS A 440 -10.62 -10.59 12.89
C HIS A 440 -11.66 -9.95 11.95
N SER A 441 -11.25 -9.04 11.05
CA SER A 441 -12.13 -8.29 10.12
C SER A 441 -13.25 -7.52 10.83
N GLY A 442 -13.00 -7.13 12.08
CA GLY A 442 -13.88 -6.38 12.94
C GLY A 442 -13.42 -4.96 13.22
N SER A 443 -14.07 -4.32 14.18
CA SER A 443 -13.67 -3.00 14.68
C SER A 443 -13.93 -2.88 16.18
N LEU A 444 -13.11 -2.08 16.87
CA LEU A 444 -13.26 -1.74 18.28
C LEU A 444 -13.31 -0.22 18.42
N ASN A 445 -14.39 0.27 19.00
CA ASN A 445 -14.63 1.69 19.22
C ASN A 445 -14.93 1.96 20.69
N ILE A 446 -14.65 3.19 21.15
CA ILE A 446 -15.02 3.67 22.48
C ILE A 446 -15.62 5.07 22.37
N THR A 447 -16.70 5.29 23.08
CA THR A 447 -17.41 6.56 23.18
C THR A 447 -17.83 6.83 24.61
N ASN A 448 -18.22 8.05 24.93
CA ASN A 448 -18.88 8.32 26.19
C ASN A 448 -20.38 8.02 26.06
N ALA A 449 -20.91 7.36 27.06
CA ALA A 449 -22.34 7.03 27.10
C ALA A 449 -23.20 8.23 27.50
N VAL A 450 -24.43 8.28 27.00
CA VAL A 450 -25.45 9.24 27.45
C VAL A 450 -25.85 8.86 28.87
N GLY A 451 -25.44 9.67 29.84
CA GLY A 451 -25.69 9.37 31.29
C GLY A 451 -24.42 9.12 32.09
N GLY A 452 -23.26 9.15 31.45
CA GLY A 452 -21.94 8.99 32.07
C GLY A 452 -21.28 7.66 31.79
N GLY A 453 -19.95 7.59 32.03
CA GLY A 453 -19.16 6.40 31.75
C GLY A 453 -18.73 6.23 30.30
N ALA A 454 -18.00 5.16 30.03
CA ALA A 454 -17.58 4.79 28.69
C ALA A 454 -18.43 3.65 28.09
N LEU A 455 -18.66 3.71 26.80
CA LEU A 455 -19.26 2.65 25.99
C LEU A 455 -18.21 2.14 25.01
N VAL A 456 -17.84 0.88 25.14
CA VAL A 456 -16.95 0.17 24.21
C VAL A 456 -17.79 -0.74 23.34
N GLU A 457 -17.60 -0.64 22.03
CA GLU A 457 -18.29 -1.47 21.02
C GLU A 457 -17.26 -2.29 20.23
N LEU A 458 -17.35 -3.60 20.32
CA LEU A 458 -16.61 -4.56 19.50
C LEU A 458 -17.57 -5.14 18.46
N ASN A 459 -17.19 -5.05 17.19
CA ASN A 459 -17.99 -5.48 16.06
C ASN A 459 -17.20 -6.51 15.24
N LEU A 460 -17.69 -7.74 15.15
CA LEU A 460 -17.03 -8.87 14.48
C LEU A 460 -17.97 -9.48 13.41
N PRO A 461 -17.42 -10.07 12.32
CA PRO A 461 -18.22 -10.83 11.37
C PRO A 461 -18.85 -12.04 12.05
N ALA A 462 -20.17 -12.22 11.92
CA ALA A 462 -20.86 -13.42 12.38
C ALA A 462 -20.61 -14.57 11.39
N ILE A 463 -20.54 -15.80 11.90
CA ILE A 463 -20.64 -16.98 11.04
C ILE A 463 -22.09 -17.05 10.57
N GLY A 464 -22.33 -16.86 9.27
CA GLY A 464 -23.66 -16.94 8.70
C GLY A 464 -24.29 -18.30 8.94
N ARG A 465 -25.61 -18.28 9.27
CA ARG A 465 -26.47 -19.44 9.16
C ARG A 465 -26.64 -19.86 7.72
#